data_83f8b4348424798930c73af33a977d5a
#
_entry.id   83f8b4348424798930c73af33a977d5a
#
_cell.length_a   1.000
_cell.length_b   1.000
_cell.length_c   1.000
_cell.angle_alpha   90.00
_cell.angle_beta   90.00
_cell.angle_gamma   90.00
#
_symmetry.space_group_name_H-M   'P 1'
#
loop_
_entity.id
_entity.type
_entity.pdbx_description
1 polymer ?
#
loop_
_entity_poly.entity_id
_entity_poly.type
_entity_poly.pdbx_seq_one_letter_code
_entity_poly.pdbx_strand_id
1 'polypeptide(L)' 'VKPGMPYLDIVRRVNDEFKVPTYAYQVRGEYAMLKAAAQNGWLDEKACVLESLLAFKRAGADGILTYFALDAAEYLQR' A
#
# COMPACT_ATOMS: atom_id res chain seq x y z
N VAL A 1 -1.62 -11.33 -0.03
CA VAL A 1 -0.70 -11.07 -1.17
C VAL A 1 0.50 -10.28 -0.67
N LYS A 2 1.67 -10.79 -0.90
CA LYS A 2 2.93 -10.10 -0.56
C LYS A 2 4.04 -10.50 -1.54
N PRO A 3 4.95 -9.58 -1.92
CA PRO A 3 4.84 -8.14 -1.67
C PRO A 3 3.61 -7.58 -2.39
N GLY A 4 2.99 -6.57 -1.81
CA GLY A 4 1.68 -6.11 -2.29
C GLY A 4 1.73 -5.26 -3.55
N MET A 5 2.53 -4.19 -3.53
CA MET A 5 2.52 -3.24 -4.65
C MET A 5 2.91 -3.85 -6.00
N PRO A 6 3.92 -4.74 -6.10
CA PRO A 6 4.24 -5.36 -7.39
C PRO A 6 3.17 -6.32 -7.90
N TYR A 7 2.22 -6.71 -7.06
CA TYR A 7 1.22 -7.73 -7.38
C TYR A 7 -0.21 -7.26 -7.19
N LEU A 8 -0.47 -5.99 -7.49
CA LEU A 8 -1.84 -5.45 -7.40
C LEU A 8 -2.79 -6.17 -8.37
N ASP A 9 -2.30 -6.64 -9.48
CA ASP A 9 -3.04 -7.45 -10.42
C ASP A 9 -3.51 -8.77 -9.79
N ILE A 10 -2.65 -9.37 -8.97
CA ILE A 10 -2.98 -10.61 -8.27
C ILE A 10 -4.04 -10.34 -7.19
N VAL A 11 -3.92 -9.22 -6.48
CA VAL A 11 -4.95 -8.80 -5.51
C VAL A 11 -6.30 -8.74 -6.20
N ARG A 12 -6.36 -8.11 -7.37
CA ARG A 12 -7.59 -7.96 -8.14
C ARG A 12 -8.13 -9.30 -8.59
N ARG A 13 -7.27 -10.16 -9.12
CA ARG A 13 -7.68 -11.46 -9.64
C ARG A 13 -8.19 -12.38 -8.53
N VAL A 14 -7.50 -12.41 -7.39
CA VAL A 14 -7.94 -13.22 -6.24
C VAL A 14 -9.31 -12.75 -5.76
N ASN A 15 -9.47 -11.45 -5.60
CA ASN A 15 -10.74 -10.87 -5.16
C ASN A 15 -11.88 -11.22 -6.12
N ASP A 16 -11.68 -11.00 -7.41
CA ASP A 16 -12.71 -11.23 -8.43
C ASP A 16 -13.06 -12.71 -8.56
N GLU A 17 -12.06 -13.57 -8.53
CA GLU A 17 -12.25 -14.99 -8.85
C GLU A 17 -12.81 -15.78 -7.68
N PHE A 18 -12.29 -15.52 -6.47
CA PHE A 18 -12.68 -16.28 -5.29
C PHE A 18 -13.67 -15.57 -4.40
N LYS A 19 -13.82 -14.27 -4.52
CA LYS A 19 -14.75 -13.44 -3.75
C LYS A 19 -14.60 -13.64 -2.24
N VAL A 20 -13.34 -13.73 -1.81
CA VAL A 20 -12.98 -13.86 -0.40
C VAL A 20 -12.28 -12.59 0.07
N PRO A 21 -12.30 -12.29 1.37
CA PRO A 21 -11.52 -11.17 1.90
C PRO A 21 -10.06 -11.31 1.49
N THR A 22 -9.53 -10.28 0.83
CA THR A 22 -8.19 -10.30 0.27
C THR A 22 -7.36 -9.20 0.92
N TYR A 23 -6.25 -9.61 1.56
CA TYR A 23 -5.37 -8.69 2.27
C TYR A 23 -4.06 -8.60 1.52
N ALA A 24 -3.50 -7.40 1.49
CA ALA A 24 -2.22 -7.15 0.86
C ALA A 24 -1.23 -6.67 1.92
N TYR A 25 0.03 -7.04 1.75
CA TYR A 25 1.09 -6.64 2.67
C TYR A 25 2.10 -5.77 1.91
N GLN A 26 2.17 -4.49 2.31
CA GLN A 26 3.24 -3.59 1.85
C GLN A 26 4.47 -3.89 2.72
N VAL A 27 5.37 -4.68 2.18
CA VAL A 27 6.48 -5.23 2.94
C VAL A 27 7.55 -4.19 3.23
N ARG A 28 8.52 -4.58 4.07
CA ARG A 28 9.59 -3.67 4.49
C ARG A 28 10.35 -3.04 3.32
N GLY A 29 10.61 -3.81 2.26
CA GLY A 29 11.30 -3.28 1.08
C GLY A 29 10.55 -2.16 0.40
N GLU A 30 9.25 -2.29 0.28
CA GLU A 30 8.39 -1.23 -0.28
C GLU A 30 8.41 0.01 0.61
N TYR A 31 8.31 -0.20 1.93
CA TYR A 31 8.42 0.88 2.91
C TYR A 31 9.76 1.59 2.79
N ALA A 32 10.86 0.82 2.74
CA ALA A 32 12.20 1.37 2.66
C ALA A 32 12.42 2.18 1.38
N MET A 33 11.89 1.72 0.25
CA MET A 33 12.01 2.44 -1.01
C MET A 33 11.31 3.80 -0.96
N LEU A 34 10.10 3.85 -0.43
CA LEU A 34 9.36 5.11 -0.30
C LEU A 34 10.05 6.06 0.67
N LYS A 35 10.51 5.54 1.81
CA LYS A 35 11.24 6.35 2.81
C LYS A 35 12.53 6.91 2.25
N ALA A 36 13.33 6.08 1.57
CA ALA A 36 14.60 6.51 1.00
C ALA A 36 14.39 7.59 -0.07
N ALA A 37 13.42 7.40 -0.95
CA ALA A 37 13.11 8.37 -1.99
C ALA A 37 12.64 9.70 -1.38
N ALA A 38 11.82 9.64 -0.33
CA ALA A 38 11.35 10.84 0.37
C ALA A 38 12.49 11.58 1.05
N GLN A 39 13.38 10.85 1.72
CA GLN A 39 14.53 11.43 2.41
C GLN A 39 15.51 12.10 1.43
N ASN A 40 15.59 11.61 0.21
CA ASN A 40 16.43 12.20 -0.83
C ASN A 40 15.72 13.33 -1.59
N GLY A 41 14.49 13.66 -1.21
CA GLY A 41 13.74 14.74 -1.85
C GLY A 41 13.21 14.39 -3.23
N TRP A 42 13.18 13.10 -3.58
CA TRP A 42 12.73 12.65 -4.90
C TRP A 42 11.22 12.57 -5.02
N LEU A 43 10.52 12.50 -3.89
CA LEU A 43 9.06 12.46 -3.87
C LEU A 43 8.52 13.09 -2.59
N ASP A 44 7.24 13.43 -2.61
CA ASP A 44 6.50 13.89 -1.43
C ASP A 44 6.04 12.66 -0.64
N GLU A 45 6.53 12.52 0.59
CA GLU A 45 6.25 11.34 1.39
C GLU A 45 4.77 11.13 1.65
N LYS A 46 4.08 12.18 2.14
CA LYS A 46 2.66 12.06 2.46
C LYS A 46 1.83 11.67 1.24
N ALA A 47 2.04 12.37 0.13
CA ALA A 47 1.29 12.12 -1.09
C ALA A 47 1.52 10.71 -1.61
N CYS A 48 2.78 10.25 -1.62
CA CYS A 48 3.11 8.93 -2.16
C CYS A 48 2.70 7.80 -1.22
N VAL A 49 2.79 7.99 0.09
CA VAL A 49 2.28 7.00 1.05
C VAL A 49 0.79 6.80 0.87
N LEU A 50 0.03 7.89 0.84
CA LEU A 50 -1.42 7.80 0.67
C LEU A 50 -1.80 7.23 -0.69
N GLU A 51 -1.08 7.62 -1.76
CA GLU A 51 -1.36 7.08 -3.09
C GLU A 51 -1.06 5.59 -3.16
N SER A 52 0.04 5.12 -2.54
CA SER A 52 0.35 3.70 -2.55
C SER A 52 -0.74 2.88 -1.85
N LEU A 53 -1.26 3.38 -0.73
CA LEU A 53 -2.34 2.71 0.00
C LEU A 53 -3.66 2.75 -0.78
N LEU A 54 -3.93 3.86 -1.44
CA LEU A 54 -5.11 3.98 -2.29
C LEU A 54 -5.04 3.02 -3.48
N ALA A 55 -3.84 2.77 -4.00
CA ALA A 55 -3.65 1.80 -5.08
C ALA A 55 -4.06 0.38 -4.65
N PHE A 56 -3.75 -0.02 -3.42
CA PHE A 56 -4.23 -1.29 -2.86
C PHE A 56 -5.76 -1.34 -2.81
N LYS A 57 -6.37 -0.24 -2.38
CA LYS A 57 -7.83 -0.16 -2.30
C LYS A 57 -8.46 -0.26 -3.68
N ARG A 58 -7.91 0.46 -4.67
CA ARG A 58 -8.39 0.38 -6.06
C ARG A 58 -8.30 -1.04 -6.61
N ALA A 59 -7.25 -1.77 -6.23
CA ALA A 59 -7.06 -3.15 -6.66
C ALA A 59 -8.03 -4.12 -6.00
N GLY A 60 -8.75 -3.68 -4.97
CA GLY A 60 -9.76 -4.50 -4.32
C GLY A 60 -9.31 -5.15 -3.02
N ALA A 61 -8.23 -4.68 -2.41
CA ALA A 61 -7.81 -5.20 -1.11
C ALA A 61 -8.82 -4.79 -0.03
N ASP A 62 -9.20 -5.74 0.79
CA ASP A 62 -10.09 -5.52 1.92
C ASP A 62 -9.35 -4.98 3.14
N GLY A 63 -8.07 -5.27 3.24
CA GLY A 63 -7.21 -4.76 4.28
C GLY A 63 -5.78 -4.70 3.81
N ILE A 64 -5.00 -3.83 4.44
CA ILE A 64 -3.61 -3.59 4.08
C ILE A 64 -2.75 -3.64 5.34
N LEU A 65 -1.74 -4.51 5.32
CA LEU A 65 -0.72 -4.55 6.35
C LEU A 65 0.44 -3.70 5.85
N THR A 66 0.80 -2.67 6.60
CA THR A 66 1.85 -1.74 6.17
C THR A 66 2.58 -1.13 7.37
N TYR A 67 3.86 -0.86 7.19
CA TYR A 67 4.64 -0.10 8.17
C TYR A 67 4.23 1.37 8.25
N PHE A 68 3.47 1.86 7.25
CA PHE A 68 2.95 3.22 7.26
C PHE A 68 1.60 3.35 7.99
N ALA A 69 1.09 2.30 8.64
CA ALA A 69 -0.26 2.32 9.20
C ALA A 69 -0.51 3.50 10.15
N LEU A 70 0.43 3.77 11.07
CA LEU A 70 0.29 4.89 12.00
C LEU A 70 0.41 6.24 11.30
N ASP A 71 1.36 6.35 10.38
CA ASP A 71 1.55 7.58 9.60
C ASP A 71 0.30 7.88 8.77
N ALA A 72 -0.25 6.87 8.11
CA ALA A 72 -1.44 7.01 7.29
C ALA A 72 -2.65 7.44 8.12
N ALA A 73 -2.82 6.83 9.29
CA ALA A 73 -3.91 7.21 10.21
C ALA A 73 -3.80 8.68 10.61
N GLU A 74 -2.59 9.14 10.91
CA GLU A 74 -2.34 10.53 11.27
C GLU A 74 -2.63 11.46 10.09
N TYR A 75 -2.17 11.11 8.88
CA TYR A 75 -2.42 11.92 7.68
C TYR A 75 -3.91 12.08 7.40
N LEU A 76 -4.69 11.02 7.60
CA LEU A 76 -6.12 11.04 7.29
C LEU A 76 -6.95 11.80 8.33
N GLN A 77 -6.40 12.05 9.52
CA GLN A 77 -7.07 12.83 10.56
C GLN A 77 -6.90 14.35 10.39
N ARG A 78 -6.04 14.75 9.48
CA ARG A 78 -5.76 16.18 9.25
C ARG A 78 -6.56 16.69 8.04
#